data_f465d78214030675ebfb5b0c4bd30290
#
_entry.id   f465d78214030675ebfb5b0c4bd30290
#
_cell.length_a   1.000
_cell.length_b   1.000
_cell.length_c   1.000
_cell.angle_alpha   90.00
_cell.angle_beta   90.00
_cell.angle_gamma   90.00
#
_symmetry.space_group_name_H-M   'P 1'
#
loop_
_entity.id
_entity.type
_entity.pdbx_description
1 polymer ?
#
loop_
_entity_poly.entity_id
_entity_poly.type
_entity_poly.pdbx_seq_one_letter_code
_entity_poly.pdbx_strand_id
1 'polypeptide(L)'
;IPYSLMVGQLGSTFQDSEGGVSDWIKQTSTKKLAYFTAWTFWVIQIPYLAQKPQTMLIALGWVFQGHSGIVDELPIPLLVTVCLALFLLILYISTKGIRALKFLGMIAGTAMFVMSILFILLAVGVPLIKPDLQLATANMDKIETYIPKFDFSYFTTIALLVFSVGGAESMSPYVHKIKNPAKEFPKGMIAMAVM
;
A
#
# COMPACT_ATOMS: atom_id res chain seq x y z
N ILE A 1 -2.47 -1.94 -13.09
CA ILE A 1 -1.54 -2.49 -14.10
C ILE A 1 -0.82 -1.37 -14.88
N PRO A 2 -1.48 -0.44 -15.61
CA PRO A 2 -0.76 0.58 -16.41
C PRO A 2 0.20 1.44 -15.59
N TYR A 3 -0.19 1.84 -14.39
CA TYR A 3 0.64 2.63 -13.48
C TYR A 3 1.93 1.90 -13.08
N SER A 4 1.84 0.65 -12.65
CA SER A 4 3.02 -0.14 -12.26
C SER A 4 3.96 -0.42 -13.44
N LEU A 5 3.41 -0.61 -14.65
CA LEU A 5 4.21 -0.73 -15.87
C LEU A 5 4.96 0.56 -16.20
N MET A 6 4.30 1.72 -16.07
CA MET A 6 4.94 3.02 -16.26
C MET A 6 6.08 3.25 -15.25
N VAL A 7 5.84 2.98 -13.98
CA VAL A 7 6.88 3.06 -12.93
C VAL A 7 8.03 2.09 -13.23
N GLY A 8 7.71 0.87 -13.65
CA GLY A 8 8.70 -0.14 -14.05
C GLY A 8 9.57 0.33 -15.23
N GLN A 9 8.97 0.94 -16.24
CA GLN A 9 9.68 1.48 -17.39
C GLN A 9 10.57 2.67 -16.99
N LEU A 10 10.06 3.61 -16.20
CA LEU A 10 10.85 4.75 -15.72
C LEU A 10 12.05 4.29 -14.88
N GLY A 11 11.86 3.35 -13.95
CA GLY A 11 12.94 2.81 -13.15
C GLY A 11 13.98 2.04 -13.95
N SER A 12 13.56 1.33 -15.01
CA SER A 12 14.51 0.65 -15.91
C SER A 12 15.29 1.62 -16.80
N THR A 13 14.73 2.78 -17.11
CA THR A 13 15.37 3.82 -17.93
C THR A 13 16.34 4.68 -17.10
N PHE A 14 15.93 5.07 -15.88
CA PHE A 14 16.69 5.96 -15.00
C PHE A 14 17.31 5.18 -13.82
N GLN A 15 18.17 4.22 -14.13
CA GLN A 15 18.71 3.24 -13.17
C GLN A 15 19.58 3.88 -12.07
N ASP A 16 20.30 4.94 -12.41
CA ASP A 16 21.25 5.64 -11.52
C ASP A 16 20.58 6.76 -10.69
N SER A 17 19.25 6.85 -10.75
CA SER A 17 18.50 7.90 -10.06
C SER A 17 18.38 7.56 -8.56
N GLU A 18 18.94 8.41 -7.70
CA GLU A 18 18.84 8.30 -6.25
C GLU A 18 17.65 9.10 -5.67
N GLY A 19 17.20 10.14 -6.36
CA GLY A 19 16.11 11.03 -5.94
C GLY A 19 14.71 10.49 -6.26
N GLY A 20 14.61 9.28 -6.81
CA GLY A 20 13.34 8.64 -7.12
C GLY A 20 12.53 9.39 -8.17
N VAL A 21 11.20 9.48 -7.96
CA VAL A 21 10.26 10.09 -8.91
C VAL A 21 10.62 11.54 -9.25
N SER A 22 11.12 12.30 -8.29
CA SER A 22 11.50 13.71 -8.51
C SER A 22 12.66 13.84 -9.49
N ASP A 23 13.63 12.93 -9.44
CA ASP A 23 14.72 12.89 -10.41
C ASP A 23 14.25 12.48 -11.81
N TRP A 24 13.33 11.52 -11.91
CA TRP A 24 12.72 11.14 -13.18
C TRP A 24 12.02 12.33 -13.84
N ILE A 25 11.26 13.11 -13.06
CA ILE A 25 10.59 14.32 -13.55
C ILE A 25 11.59 15.41 -13.92
N LYS A 26 12.70 15.54 -13.17
CA LYS A 26 13.76 16.50 -13.49
C LYS A 26 14.42 16.20 -14.85
N GLN A 27 14.60 14.91 -15.18
CA GLN A 27 15.20 14.46 -16.42
C GLN A 27 14.24 14.53 -17.62
N THR A 28 12.95 14.33 -17.37
CA THR A 28 11.91 14.30 -18.44
C THR A 28 11.18 15.63 -18.62
N SER A 29 11.28 16.57 -17.68
CA SER A 29 10.52 17.82 -17.69
C SER A 29 11.34 18.99 -17.14
N THR A 30 10.86 19.68 -16.11
CA THR A 30 11.47 20.89 -15.58
C THR A 30 11.90 20.74 -14.12
N LYS A 31 12.95 21.48 -13.72
CA LYS A 31 13.42 21.53 -12.32
C LYS A 31 12.32 22.03 -11.36
N LYS A 32 11.47 22.95 -11.81
CA LYS A 32 10.36 23.47 -10.98
C LYS A 32 9.33 22.39 -10.70
N LEU A 33 8.97 21.61 -11.71
CA LEU A 33 8.02 20.51 -11.56
C LEU A 33 8.60 19.40 -10.69
N ALA A 34 9.87 19.07 -10.86
CA ALA A 34 10.58 18.10 -10.01
C ALA A 34 10.58 18.51 -8.53
N TYR A 35 10.85 19.80 -8.24
CA TYR A 35 10.79 20.32 -6.87
C TYR A 35 9.36 20.24 -6.30
N PHE A 36 8.35 20.65 -7.08
CA PHE A 36 6.97 20.56 -6.65
C PHE A 36 6.54 19.12 -6.37
N THR A 37 6.98 18.17 -7.19
CA THR A 37 6.73 16.74 -6.99
C THR A 37 7.38 16.23 -5.70
N ALA A 38 8.65 16.56 -5.46
CA ALA A 38 9.34 16.18 -4.23
C ALA A 38 8.64 16.74 -2.98
N TRP A 39 8.24 18.01 -3.04
CA TRP A 39 7.48 18.67 -1.97
C TRP A 39 6.14 17.98 -1.70
N THR A 40 5.35 17.76 -2.76
CA THR A 40 4.03 17.12 -2.64
C THR A 40 4.16 15.71 -2.09
N PHE A 41 5.13 14.94 -2.58
CA PHE A 41 5.40 13.59 -2.07
C PHE A 41 5.75 13.60 -0.58
N TRP A 42 6.60 14.53 -0.15
CA TRP A 42 6.97 14.64 1.26
C TRP A 42 5.78 15.04 2.14
N VAL A 43 4.97 16.03 1.73
CA VAL A 43 3.81 16.51 2.50
C VAL A 43 2.77 15.40 2.67
N ILE A 44 2.50 14.61 1.63
CA ILE A 44 1.54 13.49 1.68
C ILE A 44 2.00 12.40 2.65
N GLN A 45 3.31 12.19 2.80
CA GLN A 45 3.83 11.17 3.71
C GLN A 45 3.58 11.50 5.19
N ILE A 46 3.44 12.77 5.56
CA ILE A 46 3.23 13.16 6.97
C ILE A 46 1.96 12.54 7.55
N PRO A 47 0.75 12.83 7.04
CA PRO A 47 -0.49 12.24 7.55
C PRO A 47 -0.52 10.71 7.35
N TYR A 48 0.05 10.22 6.25
CA TYR A 48 0.12 8.80 5.97
C TYR A 48 0.89 8.04 7.05
N LEU A 49 2.08 8.52 7.43
CA LEU A 49 2.90 7.89 8.46
C LEU A 49 2.29 8.06 9.85
N ALA A 50 1.64 9.20 10.13
CA ALA A 50 0.98 9.44 11.41
C ALA A 50 -0.17 8.46 11.69
N GLN A 51 -0.86 7.98 10.65
CA GLN A 51 -1.93 6.98 10.77
C GLN A 51 -1.42 5.54 11.04
N LYS A 52 -0.18 5.21 10.69
CA LYS A 52 0.30 3.82 10.75
C LYS A 52 0.26 3.17 12.13
N PRO A 53 0.68 3.82 13.22
CA PRO A 53 0.58 3.24 14.56
C PRO A 53 -0.87 2.93 14.96
N GLN A 54 -1.81 3.81 14.63
CA GLN A 54 -3.23 3.60 14.89
C GLN A 54 -3.77 2.40 14.10
N THR A 55 -3.42 2.27 12.82
CA THR A 55 -3.80 1.12 11.99
C THR A 55 -3.23 -0.18 12.56
N MET A 56 -2.00 -0.16 13.11
CA MET A 56 -1.42 -1.32 13.78
C MET A 56 -2.22 -1.72 15.03
N LEU A 57 -2.66 -0.76 15.85
CA LEU A 57 -3.49 -1.02 17.02
C LEU A 57 -4.85 -1.60 16.62
N ILE A 58 -5.48 -1.09 15.58
CA ILE A 58 -6.74 -1.64 15.05
C ILE A 58 -6.52 -3.09 14.60
N ALA A 59 -5.44 -3.38 13.90
CA ALA A 59 -5.11 -4.75 13.48
C ALA A 59 -4.89 -5.68 14.70
N LEU A 60 -4.22 -5.21 15.74
CA LEU A 60 -4.06 -5.95 16.99
C LEU A 60 -5.41 -6.16 17.70
N GLY A 61 -6.31 -5.18 17.69
CA GLY A 61 -7.68 -5.31 18.20
C GLY A 61 -8.42 -6.45 17.52
N TRP A 62 -8.36 -6.53 16.19
CA TRP A 62 -8.95 -7.65 15.45
C TRP A 62 -8.36 -9.01 15.80
N VAL A 63 -7.04 -9.09 16.05
CA VAL A 63 -6.38 -10.35 16.42
C VAL A 63 -6.73 -10.81 17.83
N PHE A 64 -6.80 -9.90 18.81
CA PHE A 64 -6.94 -10.26 20.23
C PHE A 64 -8.38 -10.14 20.75
N GLN A 65 -9.15 -9.21 20.22
CA GLN A 65 -10.51 -8.89 20.70
C GLN A 65 -11.60 -9.28 19.68
N GLY A 66 -11.24 -9.51 18.41
CA GLY A 66 -12.17 -9.81 17.34
C GLY A 66 -12.95 -8.59 16.80
N HIS A 67 -12.55 -7.37 17.19
CA HIS A 67 -13.16 -6.13 16.71
C HIS A 67 -12.17 -4.96 16.63
N SER A 68 -12.56 -3.89 15.95
CA SER A 68 -11.71 -2.69 15.74
C SER A 68 -11.70 -1.69 16.90
N GLY A 69 -12.51 -1.91 17.94
CA GLY A 69 -12.84 -0.93 18.99
C GLY A 69 -11.70 -0.56 19.94
N ILE A 70 -10.57 -1.26 19.90
CA ILE A 70 -9.43 -1.04 20.81
C ILE A 70 -8.99 0.45 20.88
N VAL A 71 -9.13 1.17 19.78
CA VAL A 71 -8.72 2.58 19.66
C VAL A 71 -9.71 3.49 20.40
N ASP A 72 -11.01 3.15 20.36
CA ASP A 72 -12.07 3.92 20.98
C ASP A 72 -12.18 3.63 22.48
N GLU A 73 -11.74 2.46 22.91
CA GLU A 73 -11.75 2.01 24.31
C GLU A 73 -10.59 2.58 25.13
N LEU A 74 -9.49 2.97 24.46
CA LEU A 74 -8.32 3.50 25.14
C LEU A 74 -8.50 4.99 25.49
N PRO A 75 -8.12 5.43 26.70
CA PRO A 75 -8.03 6.86 27.02
C PRO A 75 -7.09 7.58 26.06
N ILE A 76 -7.47 8.74 25.57
CA ILE A 76 -6.70 9.51 24.58
C ILE A 76 -5.21 9.66 24.95
N PRO A 77 -4.82 9.99 26.20
CA PRO A 77 -3.40 10.11 26.54
C PRO A 77 -2.64 8.78 26.38
N LEU A 78 -3.27 7.66 26.73
CA LEU A 78 -2.68 6.34 26.58
C LEU A 78 -2.55 5.96 25.11
N LEU A 79 -3.59 6.19 24.30
CA LEU A 79 -3.59 5.96 22.86
C LEU A 79 -2.44 6.71 22.19
N VAL A 80 -2.30 8.01 22.48
CA VAL A 80 -1.22 8.85 21.93
C VAL A 80 0.15 8.32 22.34
N THR A 81 0.31 7.94 23.62
CA THR A 81 1.59 7.41 24.12
C THR A 81 1.97 6.10 23.43
N VAL A 82 1.02 5.19 23.28
CA VAL A 82 1.27 3.90 22.57
C VAL A 82 1.56 4.12 21.11
N CYS A 83 0.81 4.98 20.42
CA CYS A 83 1.07 5.33 19.02
C CYS A 83 2.46 5.96 18.84
N LEU A 84 2.86 6.86 19.75
CA LEU A 84 4.19 7.46 19.70
C LEU A 84 5.29 6.43 19.94
N ALA A 85 5.13 5.54 20.91
CA ALA A 85 6.07 4.46 21.19
C ALA A 85 6.24 3.52 19.98
N LEU A 86 5.14 3.12 19.35
CA LEU A 86 5.16 2.32 18.12
C LEU A 86 5.86 3.05 16.97
N PHE A 87 5.58 4.33 16.80
CA PHE A 87 6.22 5.15 15.76
C PHE A 87 7.74 5.25 15.97
N LEU A 88 8.18 5.52 17.21
CA LEU A 88 9.59 5.57 17.57
C LEU A 88 10.28 4.21 17.40
N LEU A 89 9.58 3.11 17.72
CA LEU A 89 10.09 1.76 17.47
C LEU A 89 10.33 1.50 15.98
N ILE A 90 9.36 1.87 15.13
CA ILE A 90 9.50 1.74 13.67
C ILE A 90 10.68 2.60 13.16
N LEU A 91 10.79 3.84 13.63
CA LEU A 91 11.93 4.71 13.30
C LEU A 91 13.25 4.07 13.72
N TYR A 92 13.34 3.54 14.94
CA TYR A 92 14.53 2.86 15.42
C TYR A 92 14.91 1.64 14.54
N ILE A 93 13.92 0.83 14.15
CA ILE A 93 14.15 -0.30 13.24
C ILE A 93 14.65 0.20 11.87
N SER A 94 14.08 1.29 11.38
CA SER A 94 14.50 1.90 10.10
C SER A 94 15.96 2.35 10.11
N THR A 95 16.50 2.79 11.27
CA THR A 95 17.93 3.15 11.39
C THR A 95 18.89 1.97 11.26
N LYS A 96 18.40 0.73 11.43
CA LYS A 96 19.21 -0.49 11.22
C LYS A 96 19.50 -0.78 9.74
N GLY A 97 19.00 0.04 8.85
CA GLY A 97 19.30 0.03 7.42
C GLY A 97 18.53 -1.01 6.61
N ILE A 98 18.99 -1.18 5.38
CA ILE A 98 18.27 -1.95 4.33
C ILE A 98 18.04 -3.42 4.69
N ARG A 99 18.90 -4.01 5.54
CA ARG A 99 18.76 -5.41 5.95
C ARG A 99 17.52 -5.61 6.82
N ALA A 100 17.26 -4.72 7.76
CA ALA A 100 16.07 -4.76 8.60
C ALA A 100 14.79 -4.52 7.79
N LEU A 101 14.82 -3.55 6.87
CA LEU A 101 13.73 -3.27 5.94
C LEU A 101 13.42 -4.47 5.03
N LYS A 102 14.45 -5.14 4.50
CA LYS A 102 14.29 -6.35 3.69
C LYS A 102 13.63 -7.47 4.49
N PHE A 103 14.05 -7.70 5.72
CA PHE A 103 13.48 -8.74 6.59
C PHE A 103 12.00 -8.47 6.91
N LEU A 104 11.67 -7.24 7.32
CA LEU A 104 10.28 -6.83 7.57
C LEU A 104 9.43 -6.91 6.31
N GLY A 105 9.97 -6.46 5.17
CA GLY A 105 9.29 -6.52 3.88
C GLY A 105 9.00 -7.96 3.44
N MET A 106 9.91 -8.90 3.68
CA MET A 106 9.67 -10.32 3.42
C MET A 106 8.52 -10.88 4.26
N ILE A 107 8.53 -10.60 5.57
CA ILE A 107 7.46 -11.07 6.48
C ILE A 107 6.12 -10.46 6.06
N ALA A 108 6.06 -9.13 5.88
CA ALA A 108 4.85 -8.44 5.52
C ALA A 108 4.31 -8.87 4.14
N GLY A 109 5.18 -8.98 3.13
CA GLY A 109 4.81 -9.43 1.80
C GLY A 109 4.29 -10.87 1.79
N THR A 110 4.96 -11.77 2.51
CA THR A 110 4.49 -13.17 2.63
C THR A 110 3.14 -13.23 3.35
N ALA A 111 2.97 -12.47 4.44
CA ALA A 111 1.70 -12.41 5.16
C ALA A 111 0.56 -11.88 4.28
N MET A 112 0.79 -10.81 3.52
CA MET A 112 -0.19 -10.27 2.58
C MET A 112 -0.56 -11.27 1.49
N PHE A 113 0.43 -11.97 0.93
CA PHE A 113 0.21 -13.00 -0.08
C PHE A 113 -0.65 -14.16 0.45
N VAL A 114 -0.30 -14.68 1.65
CA VAL A 114 -1.08 -15.74 2.30
C VAL A 114 -2.51 -15.28 2.60
N MET A 115 -2.68 -14.06 3.09
CA MET A 115 -4.01 -13.49 3.34
C MET A 115 -4.82 -13.35 2.06
N SER A 116 -4.23 -12.90 0.97
CA SER A 116 -4.90 -12.78 -0.34
C SER A 116 -5.39 -14.13 -0.85
N ILE A 117 -4.54 -15.16 -0.77
CA ILE A 117 -4.94 -16.54 -1.13
C ILE A 117 -6.07 -17.03 -0.23
N LEU A 118 -5.96 -16.81 1.09
CA LEU A 118 -6.98 -17.21 2.03
C LEU A 118 -8.33 -16.53 1.73
N PHE A 119 -8.32 -15.24 1.42
CA PHE A 119 -9.51 -14.51 1.01
C PHE A 119 -10.17 -15.10 -0.24
N ILE A 120 -9.38 -15.43 -1.26
CA ILE A 120 -9.89 -16.06 -2.49
C ILE A 120 -10.50 -17.44 -2.16
N LEU A 121 -9.80 -18.24 -1.37
CA LEU A 121 -10.30 -19.56 -0.97
C LEU A 121 -11.59 -19.48 -0.16
N LEU A 122 -11.70 -18.52 0.75
CA LEU A 122 -12.91 -18.29 1.52
C LEU A 122 -14.05 -17.77 0.64
N ALA A 123 -13.78 -16.83 -0.27
CA ALA A 123 -14.78 -16.28 -1.18
C ALA A 123 -15.40 -17.36 -2.08
N VAL A 124 -14.61 -18.35 -2.50
CA VAL A 124 -15.11 -19.48 -3.32
C VAL A 124 -15.65 -20.62 -2.44
N GLY A 125 -14.98 -20.94 -1.34
CA GLY A 125 -15.31 -22.11 -0.52
C GLY A 125 -16.55 -21.93 0.36
N VAL A 126 -16.74 -20.73 0.93
CA VAL A 126 -17.86 -20.48 1.85
C VAL A 126 -19.24 -20.67 1.17
N PRO A 127 -19.50 -20.16 -0.05
CA PRO A 127 -20.75 -20.40 -0.75
C PRO A 127 -21.01 -21.88 -1.07
N LEU A 128 -19.94 -22.65 -1.28
CA LEU A 128 -20.06 -24.08 -1.56
C LEU A 128 -20.44 -24.90 -0.32
N ILE A 129 -19.98 -24.46 0.87
CA ILE A 129 -20.23 -25.17 2.13
C ILE A 129 -21.54 -24.70 2.79
N LYS A 130 -21.87 -23.42 2.65
CA LYS A 130 -23.05 -22.77 3.24
C LYS A 130 -23.81 -21.97 2.18
N PRO A 131 -24.61 -22.60 1.34
CA PRO A 131 -25.36 -21.91 0.28
C PRO A 131 -26.37 -20.87 0.80
N ASP A 132 -26.83 -21.04 2.06
CA ASP A 132 -27.81 -20.14 2.68
C ASP A 132 -27.20 -18.81 3.17
N LEU A 133 -25.88 -18.67 3.12
CA LEU A 133 -25.22 -17.45 3.54
C LEU A 133 -25.36 -16.39 2.43
N GLN A 134 -26.17 -15.36 2.69
CA GLN A 134 -26.26 -14.21 1.80
C GLN A 134 -24.95 -13.42 1.83
N LEU A 135 -24.07 -13.69 0.88
CA LEU A 135 -22.86 -12.89 0.68
C LEU A 135 -23.22 -11.54 0.08
N ALA A 136 -22.46 -10.50 0.44
CA ALA A 136 -22.58 -9.19 -0.21
C ALA A 136 -22.39 -9.27 -1.74
N THR A 137 -21.79 -10.35 -2.23
CA THR A 137 -21.57 -10.68 -3.64
C THR A 137 -22.77 -11.38 -4.32
N ALA A 138 -23.85 -11.64 -3.60
CA ALA A 138 -25.02 -12.38 -4.13
C ALA A 138 -25.70 -11.74 -5.36
N ASN A 139 -25.42 -10.45 -5.62
CA ASN A 139 -25.94 -9.74 -6.79
C ASN A 139 -24.91 -9.52 -7.90
N MET A 140 -23.73 -10.16 -7.84
CA MET A 140 -22.69 -10.03 -8.89
C MET A 140 -23.05 -10.74 -10.20
N ASP A 141 -24.10 -11.55 -10.21
CA ASP A 141 -24.69 -12.16 -11.40
C ASP A 141 -25.51 -11.18 -12.25
N LYS A 142 -25.89 -10.02 -11.69
CA LYS A 142 -26.71 -9.02 -12.38
C LYS A 142 -25.82 -7.97 -13.07
N ILE A 143 -26.02 -7.79 -14.37
CA ILE A 143 -25.31 -6.77 -15.18
C ILE A 143 -25.46 -5.36 -14.58
N GLU A 144 -26.60 -5.04 -13.98
CA GLU A 144 -26.86 -3.75 -13.34
C GLU A 144 -25.85 -3.42 -12.21
N THR A 145 -25.29 -4.44 -11.56
CA THR A 145 -24.28 -4.28 -10.49
C THR A 145 -22.96 -3.76 -11.03
N TYR A 146 -22.67 -4.01 -12.31
CA TYR A 146 -21.43 -3.56 -12.97
C TYR A 146 -21.55 -2.19 -13.62
N ILE A 147 -22.76 -1.63 -13.66
CA ILE A 147 -22.99 -0.29 -14.20
C ILE A 147 -22.83 0.71 -13.06
N PRO A 148 -21.76 1.54 -13.07
CA PRO A 148 -21.52 2.49 -11.99
C PRO A 148 -22.59 3.60 -12.00
N LYS A 149 -23.12 3.91 -10.82
CA LYS A 149 -23.88 5.14 -10.62
C LYS A 149 -22.89 6.26 -10.35
N PHE A 150 -22.77 7.19 -11.29
CA PHE A 150 -21.84 8.33 -11.21
C PHE A 150 -22.35 9.36 -10.21
N ASP A 151 -22.26 9.04 -8.93
CA ASP A 151 -22.57 9.93 -7.82
C ASP A 151 -21.29 10.29 -7.03
N PHE A 152 -21.40 11.15 -6.05
CA PHE A 152 -20.27 11.59 -5.22
C PHE A 152 -19.62 10.40 -4.46
N SER A 153 -20.42 9.44 -4.02
CA SER A 153 -19.94 8.23 -3.34
C SER A 153 -19.08 7.36 -4.27
N TYR A 154 -19.46 7.25 -5.54
CA TYR A 154 -18.67 6.56 -6.55
C TYR A 154 -17.29 7.20 -6.74
N PHE A 155 -17.22 8.54 -6.86
CA PHE A 155 -15.95 9.24 -7.02
C PHE A 155 -15.06 9.13 -5.78
N THR A 156 -15.61 9.18 -4.57
CA THR A 156 -14.83 8.96 -3.34
C THR A 156 -14.31 7.53 -3.24
N THR A 157 -15.11 6.55 -3.64
CA THR A 157 -14.69 5.14 -3.67
C THR A 157 -13.56 4.91 -4.69
N ILE A 158 -13.68 5.49 -5.89
CA ILE A 158 -12.58 5.43 -6.89
C ILE A 158 -11.33 6.10 -6.36
N ALA A 159 -11.40 7.24 -5.69
CA ALA A 159 -10.25 7.91 -5.10
C ALA A 159 -9.55 7.01 -4.07
N LEU A 160 -10.29 6.28 -3.24
CA LEU A 160 -9.74 5.30 -2.29
C LEU A 160 -9.09 4.11 -3.02
N LEU A 161 -9.70 3.61 -4.10
CA LEU A 161 -9.11 2.55 -4.91
C LEU A 161 -7.80 3.00 -5.58
N VAL A 162 -7.76 4.21 -6.14
CA VAL A 162 -6.53 4.78 -6.71
C VAL A 162 -5.45 4.91 -5.66
N PHE A 163 -5.80 5.36 -4.45
CA PHE A 163 -4.88 5.43 -3.32
C PHE A 163 -4.35 4.05 -2.90
N SER A 164 -5.19 3.01 -2.89
CA SER A 164 -4.78 1.65 -2.50
C SER A 164 -3.84 1.00 -3.51
N VAL A 165 -3.95 1.36 -4.80
CA VAL A 165 -3.08 0.86 -5.88
C VAL A 165 -1.78 1.67 -5.99
N GLY A 166 -1.72 2.86 -5.37
CA GLY A 166 -0.51 3.68 -5.27
C GLY A 166 0.57 3.01 -4.43
N GLY A 167 1.80 3.52 -4.53
CA GLY A 167 2.93 3.05 -3.71
C GLY A 167 4.08 2.43 -4.48
N ALA A 168 3.87 2.02 -5.74
CA ALA A 168 4.93 1.49 -6.61
C ALA A 168 6.11 2.50 -6.74
N GLU A 169 5.79 3.77 -6.80
CA GLU A 169 6.74 4.88 -6.86
C GLU A 169 7.62 5.01 -5.61
N SER A 170 7.16 4.51 -4.47
CA SER A 170 7.94 4.52 -3.21
C SER A 170 9.21 3.68 -3.29
N MET A 171 9.27 2.75 -4.26
CA MET A 171 10.46 1.93 -4.52
C MET A 171 11.47 2.65 -5.42
N SER A 172 11.09 3.77 -6.04
CA SER A 172 11.96 4.49 -6.99
C SER A 172 13.34 4.92 -6.43
N PRO A 173 13.51 5.35 -5.17
CA PRO A 173 14.84 5.69 -4.65
C PRO A 173 15.77 4.48 -4.46
N TYR A 174 15.23 3.27 -4.52
CA TYR A 174 15.99 2.04 -4.31
C TYR A 174 16.39 1.32 -5.61
N VAL A 175 16.01 1.86 -6.76
CA VAL A 175 16.27 1.24 -8.08
C VAL A 175 17.76 0.99 -8.27
N HIS A 176 18.61 1.97 -7.94
CA HIS A 176 20.08 1.86 -8.04
C HIS A 176 20.71 0.74 -7.18
N LYS A 177 19.99 0.24 -6.16
CA LYS A 177 20.43 -0.85 -5.28
C LYS A 177 20.09 -2.24 -5.79
N ILE A 178 19.35 -2.33 -6.89
CA ILE A 178 18.95 -3.60 -7.50
C ILE A 178 20.09 -4.10 -8.40
N LYS A 179 20.38 -5.39 -8.33
CA LYS A 179 21.54 -6.00 -9.04
C LYS A 179 21.47 -5.87 -10.56
N ASN A 180 20.27 -5.85 -11.15
CA ASN A 180 20.04 -5.63 -12.57
C ASN A 180 18.72 -4.85 -12.73
N PRO A 181 18.75 -3.51 -12.50
CA PRO A 181 17.52 -2.72 -12.43
C PRO A 181 16.72 -2.76 -13.73
N ALA A 182 17.38 -2.78 -14.88
CA ALA A 182 16.71 -2.84 -16.18
C ALA A 182 15.78 -4.04 -16.37
N LYS A 183 16.12 -5.18 -15.78
CA LYS A 183 15.34 -6.42 -15.91
C LYS A 183 14.50 -6.74 -14.68
N GLU A 184 15.07 -6.57 -13.50
CA GLU A 184 14.45 -7.05 -12.26
C GLU A 184 13.42 -6.06 -11.70
N PHE A 185 13.62 -4.75 -11.90
CA PHE A 185 12.67 -3.76 -11.42
C PHE A 185 11.31 -3.84 -12.15
N PRO A 186 11.24 -3.90 -13.50
CA PRO A 186 9.96 -4.09 -14.19
C PRO A 186 9.25 -5.40 -13.80
N LYS A 187 9.98 -6.49 -13.61
CA LYS A 187 9.38 -7.76 -13.17
C LYS A 187 8.74 -7.64 -11.78
N GLY A 188 9.45 -6.95 -10.85
CA GLY A 188 8.91 -6.67 -9.53
C GLY A 188 7.64 -5.82 -9.60
N MET A 189 7.59 -4.81 -10.47
CA MET A 189 6.42 -3.98 -10.68
C MET A 189 5.24 -4.73 -11.28
N ILE A 190 5.50 -5.67 -12.22
CA ILE A 190 4.46 -6.55 -12.77
C ILE A 190 3.94 -7.50 -11.70
N ALA A 191 4.83 -8.13 -10.93
CA ALA A 191 4.43 -9.02 -9.84
C ALA A 191 3.53 -8.29 -8.82
N MET A 192 3.90 -7.05 -8.43
CA MET A 192 3.09 -6.22 -7.55
C MET A 192 1.73 -5.84 -8.15
N ALA A 193 1.64 -5.68 -9.47
CA ALA A 193 0.39 -5.34 -10.16
C ALA A 193 -0.57 -6.53 -10.29
N VAL A 194 -0.07 -7.76 -10.17
CA VAL A 194 -0.85 -9.01 -10.27
C VAL A 194 -1.32 -9.48 -8.88
N MET A 195 -0.60 -9.11 -7.83
CA MET A 195 -0.97 -9.39 -6.43
C MET A 195 -2.10 -8.48 -5.95
#